data_561cfb96c44cd523a01ae914b74c548d
#
_entry.id   561cfb96c44cd523a01ae914b74c548d
#
_cell.length_a   1.000
_cell.length_b   1.000
_cell.length_c   1.000
_cell.angle_alpha   90.00
_cell.angle_beta   90.00
_cell.angle_gamma   90.00
#
_symmetry.space_group_name_H-M   'P 1'
#
loop_
_entity.id
_entity.type
_entity.pdbx_description
1 polymer ?
#
loop_
_entity_poly.entity_id
_entity_poly.type
_entity_poly.pdbx_seq_one_letter_code
_entity_poly.pdbx_strand_id
1 'polypeptide(L)'
;MNGGMDIKLGLNEAFTLDMTLVPDFGQVVFDNQVLNLSPFEIQFNENRQFFTEGTELFTKSGLFYSRRIGVQSPYAVISHNLKENEYLKNVPTNSQLYNATKISGRTKSGLGVGVFNGVTAAQNALAVNEFTNEERTIEIAPLTNYNVFVLDQNLKNNSSITVTNTNVLRNGDFYDANVSGINGRLNTKTNNYFLAFNTAISNKFEENQTETGYNYGINLGKQKGNLIYSTSYFEESNTYNPNDLGFNTNNNKRIITGGVSYRIFKPFWKLNQLNNTISLSYNRLYKPDVYTSTYLNYALFANTKKFHAVGIEINGALTKIYDYFEPREEGRYFISPKWLNVGGWISTNYQKRFALDANIFYSFIDDPKWNEVYYKLAPRLRVNDKIFISYSFEVNNVFNALGYAVAFGVPAETIDGIVFGSRNQNNTINSINASYTITNRMGITFRLRHYRTAVVYNSFSTLNENGSLQAIQFSGLDNNGVSAYNTNYNAFTIDFVYRWVFLPGSELNIVWKNAIFNDDKNYFGNFGSNLKTLFDNVPMNSFSFKLIYWLDYQSIKRQKKK
;
A
#
# COMPACT_ATOMS: atom_id res chain seq x y z
N MET A 1 -27.91 2.90 9.27
CA MET A 1 -28.14 3.09 7.82
C MET A 1 -27.51 4.42 7.47
N ASN A 2 -26.48 4.45 6.64
CA ASN A 2 -25.80 5.67 6.22
C ASN A 2 -26.25 5.99 4.80
N GLY A 3 -26.57 7.25 4.52
CA GLY A 3 -26.94 7.70 3.19
C GLY A 3 -26.08 8.90 2.80
N GLY A 4 -25.61 8.94 1.57
CA GLY A 4 -24.81 10.03 1.02
C GLY A 4 -25.29 10.41 -0.38
N MET A 5 -24.71 11.48 -0.91
CA MET A 5 -25.03 11.99 -2.24
C MET A 5 -23.75 12.35 -2.98
N ASP A 6 -23.62 11.89 -4.22
CA ASP A 6 -22.55 12.29 -5.12
C ASP A 6 -23.09 13.25 -6.19
N ILE A 7 -22.35 14.33 -6.44
CA ILE A 7 -22.66 15.31 -7.48
C ILE A 7 -21.47 15.39 -8.43
N LYS A 8 -21.73 15.24 -9.73
CA LYS A 8 -20.73 15.42 -10.78
C LYS A 8 -21.23 16.46 -11.79
N LEU A 9 -20.47 17.54 -11.95
CA LEU A 9 -20.85 18.66 -12.82
C LEU A 9 -19.69 18.99 -13.76
N GLY A 10 -19.94 18.98 -15.06
CA GLY A 10 -19.05 19.59 -16.05
C GLY A 10 -19.12 21.11 -15.94
N LEU A 11 -18.08 21.75 -15.45
CA LEU A 11 -18.01 23.22 -15.37
C LEU A 11 -17.88 23.83 -16.77
N ASN A 12 -17.11 23.15 -17.62
CA ASN A 12 -16.95 23.42 -19.05
C ASN A 12 -16.41 22.17 -19.75
N GLU A 13 -15.99 22.29 -21.03
CA GLU A 13 -15.43 21.17 -21.80
C GLU A 13 -14.11 20.60 -21.21
N ALA A 14 -13.44 21.34 -20.36
CA ALA A 14 -12.10 21.01 -19.85
C ALA A 14 -12.06 20.70 -18.35
N PHE A 15 -13.08 21.12 -17.57
CA PHE A 15 -13.08 21.01 -16.11
C PHE A 15 -14.35 20.35 -15.58
N THR A 16 -14.16 19.48 -14.61
CA THR A 16 -15.24 18.83 -13.86
C THR A 16 -15.14 19.18 -12.36
N LEU A 17 -16.30 19.31 -11.75
CA LEU A 17 -16.51 19.33 -10.31
C LEU A 17 -17.10 17.98 -9.90
N ASP A 18 -16.46 17.29 -8.99
CA ASP A 18 -16.99 16.12 -8.30
C ASP A 18 -17.12 16.44 -6.81
N MET A 19 -18.29 16.22 -6.24
CA MET A 19 -18.55 16.44 -4.81
C MET A 19 -19.25 15.22 -4.23
N THR A 20 -18.88 14.84 -3.02
CA THR A 20 -19.60 13.84 -2.23
C THR A 20 -19.98 14.43 -0.87
N LEU A 21 -21.22 14.22 -0.47
CA LEU A 21 -21.78 14.70 0.80
C LEU A 21 -22.14 13.48 1.65
N VAL A 22 -21.64 13.46 2.89
CA VAL A 22 -21.84 12.37 3.85
C VAL A 22 -21.64 11.00 3.20
N PRO A 23 -20.52 10.77 2.51
CA PRO A 23 -20.34 9.53 1.77
C PRO A 23 -20.36 8.34 2.71
N ASP A 24 -21.05 7.28 2.28
CA ASP A 24 -20.75 5.96 2.81
C ASP A 24 -19.39 5.52 2.24
N PHE A 25 -18.39 5.40 3.09
CA PHE A 25 -17.09 4.85 2.73
C PHE A 25 -17.12 3.33 2.51
N GLY A 26 -18.31 2.74 2.35
CA GLY A 26 -18.44 1.34 1.96
C GLY A 26 -17.62 1.05 0.72
N GLN A 27 -16.46 0.42 0.91
CA GLN A 27 -15.64 -0.03 -0.21
C GLN A 27 -16.36 -1.14 -0.95
N VAL A 28 -16.22 -1.15 -2.26
CA VAL A 28 -16.77 -2.23 -3.10
C VAL A 28 -16.06 -3.57 -2.83
N VAL A 29 -14.80 -3.52 -2.40
CA VAL A 29 -13.95 -4.69 -2.15
C VAL A 29 -13.24 -4.53 -0.80
N PHE A 30 -13.07 -5.60 -0.05
CA PHE A 30 -12.22 -5.59 1.14
C PHE A 30 -10.75 -5.32 0.81
N ASP A 31 -10.06 -4.64 1.72
CA ASP A 31 -8.60 -4.55 1.68
C ASP A 31 -7.97 -5.93 1.87
N ASN A 32 -6.79 -6.11 1.25
CA ASN A 32 -6.00 -7.33 1.40
C ASN A 32 -5.30 -7.34 2.76
N GLN A 33 -6.04 -7.60 3.83
CA GLN A 33 -5.46 -7.72 5.16
C GLN A 33 -4.35 -8.78 5.19
N VAL A 34 -3.24 -8.44 5.84
CA VAL A 34 -2.09 -9.32 6.07
C VAL A 34 -1.52 -9.06 7.46
N LEU A 35 -0.87 -10.05 8.03
CA LEU A 35 -0.11 -9.87 9.27
C LEU A 35 1.16 -9.07 8.95
N ASN A 36 1.34 -7.94 9.62
CA ASN A 36 2.52 -7.08 9.46
C ASN A 36 3.49 -7.27 10.63
N LEU A 37 4.65 -7.83 10.35
CA LEU A 37 5.75 -7.99 11.32
C LEU A 37 6.85 -6.95 11.13
N SER A 38 6.80 -6.16 10.05
CA SER A 38 7.78 -5.12 9.77
C SER A 38 7.51 -3.85 10.60
N PRO A 39 8.50 -2.96 10.77
CA PRO A 39 8.29 -1.67 11.41
C PRO A 39 7.52 -0.67 10.55
N PHE A 40 7.19 -1.03 9.31
CA PHE A 40 6.61 -0.12 8.32
C PHE A 40 5.10 -0.31 8.18
N GLU A 41 4.39 0.80 7.93
CA GLU A 41 2.97 0.79 7.61
C GLU A 41 2.71 0.10 6.26
N ILE A 42 1.59 -0.64 6.17
CA ILE A 42 1.14 -1.26 4.92
C ILE A 42 0.36 -0.24 4.08
N GLN A 43 0.75 -0.08 2.83
CA GLN A 43 0.01 0.74 1.87
C GLN A 43 -1.12 -0.08 1.23
N PHE A 44 -2.36 0.41 1.36
CA PHE A 44 -3.53 -0.18 0.69
C PHE A 44 -3.92 0.62 -0.55
N ASN A 45 -4.39 -0.07 -1.57
CA ASN A 45 -4.95 0.57 -2.75
C ASN A 45 -6.24 1.33 -2.41
N GLU A 46 -6.50 2.42 -3.12
CA GLU A 46 -7.76 3.13 -3.00
C GLU A 46 -8.87 2.37 -3.75
N ASN A 47 -9.94 2.02 -3.06
CA ASN A 47 -11.09 1.28 -3.60
C ASN A 47 -12.41 2.09 -3.52
N ARG A 48 -12.39 3.28 -2.89
CA ARG A 48 -13.55 4.17 -2.77
C ARG A 48 -13.73 4.94 -4.08
N GLN A 49 -14.87 4.80 -4.73
CA GLN A 49 -15.13 5.30 -6.09
C GLN A 49 -14.81 6.79 -6.25
N PHE A 50 -15.20 7.63 -5.29
CA PHE A 50 -14.91 9.07 -5.34
C PHE A 50 -13.42 9.37 -5.46
N PHE A 51 -12.56 8.60 -4.80
CA PHE A 51 -11.10 8.78 -4.81
C PHE A 51 -10.38 8.03 -5.93
N THR A 52 -11.08 7.27 -6.78
CA THR A 52 -10.48 6.59 -7.95
C THR A 52 -10.74 7.33 -9.26
N GLU A 53 -11.75 8.18 -9.34
CA GLU A 53 -12.10 8.94 -10.54
C GLU A 53 -11.49 10.34 -10.52
N GLY A 54 -11.03 10.84 -11.67
CA GLY A 54 -10.50 12.20 -11.83
C GLY A 54 -9.27 12.53 -10.99
N THR A 55 -8.47 11.53 -10.63
CA THR A 55 -7.33 11.66 -9.70
C THR A 55 -5.98 11.83 -10.38
N GLU A 56 -5.91 11.76 -11.70
CA GLU A 56 -4.66 11.81 -12.48
C GLU A 56 -3.72 12.97 -12.07
N LEU A 57 -4.27 14.15 -11.83
CA LEU A 57 -3.47 15.30 -11.41
C LEU A 57 -2.95 15.16 -9.98
N PHE A 58 -3.80 14.69 -9.07
CA PHE A 58 -3.49 14.61 -7.63
C PHE A 58 -2.42 13.56 -7.29
N THR A 59 -2.31 12.52 -8.10
CA THR A 59 -1.35 11.41 -7.86
C THR A 59 0.04 11.64 -8.45
N LYS A 60 0.23 12.65 -9.30
CA LYS A 60 1.49 12.89 -10.05
C LYS A 60 2.72 13.11 -9.17
N SER A 61 2.57 13.79 -8.05
CA SER A 61 3.70 14.12 -7.16
C SER A 61 4.01 13.03 -6.13
N GLY A 62 3.10 12.07 -5.92
CA GLY A 62 3.20 11.10 -4.83
C GLY A 62 2.92 11.68 -3.43
N LEU A 63 2.48 12.96 -3.35
CA LEU A 63 2.20 13.64 -2.08
C LEU A 63 0.75 13.48 -1.61
N PHE A 64 -0.10 12.81 -2.39
CA PHE A 64 -1.50 12.57 -2.05
C PHE A 64 -1.80 11.08 -2.00
N TYR A 65 -2.15 10.61 -0.83
CA TYR A 65 -2.63 9.27 -0.54
C TYR A 65 -4.02 9.38 0.10
N SER A 66 -5.05 9.25 -0.73
CA SER A 66 -6.46 9.49 -0.34
C SER A 66 -6.95 8.63 0.83
N ARG A 67 -6.30 7.49 1.08
CA ARG A 67 -6.60 6.62 2.24
C ARG A 67 -6.31 7.27 3.60
N ARG A 68 -5.59 8.38 3.65
CA ARG A 68 -5.43 9.18 4.87
C ARG A 68 -6.73 9.88 5.29
N ILE A 69 -7.64 10.12 4.34
CA ILE A 69 -8.89 10.83 4.61
C ILE A 69 -9.93 9.88 5.17
N GLY A 70 -10.42 10.18 6.36
CA GLY A 70 -11.46 9.41 7.05
C GLY A 70 -10.97 8.13 7.72
N VAL A 71 -9.67 7.87 7.77
CA VAL A 71 -9.07 6.81 8.58
C VAL A 71 -8.66 7.41 9.93
N GLN A 72 -8.73 6.60 10.98
CA GLN A 72 -8.17 7.00 12.28
C GLN A 72 -6.71 7.39 12.09
N SER A 73 -6.32 8.56 12.59
CA SER A 73 -4.93 8.98 12.57
C SER A 73 -4.08 7.91 13.27
N PRO A 74 -3.02 7.38 12.63
CA PRO A 74 -2.10 6.44 13.29
C PRO A 74 -1.34 7.10 14.44
N TYR A 75 -1.38 8.43 14.50
CA TYR A 75 -0.78 9.19 15.60
C TYR A 75 -1.71 9.10 16.80
N ALA A 76 -1.33 8.25 17.71
CA ALA A 76 -1.97 8.09 19.01
C ALA A 76 -1.87 9.38 19.85
N VAL A 77 -2.61 10.41 19.47
CA VAL A 77 -3.03 11.49 20.38
C VAL A 77 -3.75 10.91 21.59
N ILE A 78 -4.23 9.70 21.43
CA ILE A 78 -4.93 8.87 22.40
C ILE A 78 -4.11 8.69 23.69
N SER A 79 -2.80 8.43 23.61
CA SER A 79 -1.98 8.14 24.80
C SER A 79 -1.73 9.37 25.68
N HIS A 80 -1.75 10.58 25.14
CA HIS A 80 -1.51 11.80 25.91
C HIS A 80 -2.72 12.25 26.72
N ASN A 81 -3.93 11.83 26.37
CA ASN A 81 -5.17 12.22 27.02
C ASN A 81 -5.74 11.16 27.97
N LEU A 82 -5.12 9.98 28.07
CA LEU A 82 -5.48 8.95 29.04
C LEU A 82 -4.83 9.26 30.40
N LYS A 83 -5.63 9.18 31.46
CA LYS A 83 -5.11 9.20 32.83
C LYS A 83 -4.56 7.83 33.19
N GLU A 84 -3.80 7.77 34.29
CA GLU A 84 -3.32 6.52 34.86
C GLU A 84 -4.50 5.57 35.15
N ASN A 85 -4.35 4.30 34.78
CA ASN A 85 -5.38 3.26 34.88
C ASN A 85 -6.65 3.48 34.05
N GLU A 86 -6.58 4.24 32.96
CA GLU A 86 -7.65 4.35 31.98
C GLU A 86 -7.33 3.54 30.71
N TYR A 87 -8.36 2.89 30.15
CA TYR A 87 -8.31 2.26 28.84
C TYR A 87 -9.44 2.76 27.94
N LEU A 88 -9.25 2.64 26.61
CA LEU A 88 -10.25 3.08 25.65
C LEU A 88 -11.28 1.98 25.35
N LYS A 89 -12.54 2.39 25.34
CA LYS A 89 -13.69 1.58 24.94
C LYS A 89 -14.40 2.25 23.75
N ASN A 90 -14.94 1.44 22.85
CA ASN A 90 -15.70 1.93 21.68
C ASN A 90 -14.93 2.91 20.78
N VAL A 91 -13.68 2.58 20.47
CA VAL A 91 -12.82 3.40 19.60
C VAL A 91 -13.32 3.29 18.15
N PRO A 92 -13.80 4.39 17.53
CA PRO A 92 -14.16 4.37 16.12
C PRO A 92 -12.95 4.12 15.22
N THR A 93 -13.07 3.27 14.23
CA THR A 93 -12.00 2.96 13.28
C THR A 93 -11.93 3.93 12.10
N ASN A 94 -12.98 4.69 11.84
CA ASN A 94 -13.06 5.64 10.73
C ASN A 94 -13.76 6.92 11.15
N SER A 95 -13.21 8.07 10.71
CA SER A 95 -13.86 9.38 10.85
C SER A 95 -14.94 9.56 9.78
N GLN A 96 -16.11 10.07 10.17
CA GLN A 96 -17.15 10.42 9.22
C GLN A 96 -16.70 11.59 8.34
N LEU A 97 -16.71 11.41 7.03
CA LEU A 97 -16.51 12.50 6.10
C LEU A 97 -17.82 13.32 5.98
N TYR A 98 -17.76 14.62 6.23
CA TYR A 98 -18.89 15.50 5.99
C TYR A 98 -19.06 15.80 4.50
N ASN A 99 -17.97 16.20 3.86
CA ASN A 99 -17.93 16.42 2.43
C ASN A 99 -16.51 16.18 1.88
N ALA A 100 -16.45 15.86 0.60
CA ALA A 100 -15.24 16.04 -0.18
C ALA A 100 -15.60 16.60 -1.55
N THR A 101 -14.80 17.54 -2.02
CA THR A 101 -14.99 18.25 -3.28
C THR A 101 -13.68 18.25 -4.05
N LYS A 102 -13.71 17.90 -5.32
CA LYS A 102 -12.56 18.03 -6.22
C LYS A 102 -12.96 18.73 -7.52
N ILE A 103 -12.12 19.65 -7.95
CA ILE A 103 -12.19 20.28 -9.25
C ILE A 103 -10.93 19.90 -9.98
N SER A 104 -11.07 19.33 -11.16
CA SER A 104 -9.91 18.97 -11.98
C SER A 104 -10.18 19.16 -13.46
N GLY A 105 -9.14 19.52 -14.19
CA GLY A 105 -9.22 19.67 -15.63
C GLY A 105 -7.91 20.14 -16.23
N ARG A 106 -7.89 20.21 -17.57
CA ARG A 106 -6.72 20.64 -18.33
C ARG A 106 -7.13 21.59 -19.45
N THR A 107 -6.50 22.75 -19.50
CA THR A 107 -6.72 23.76 -20.54
C THR A 107 -6.15 23.29 -21.88
N LYS A 108 -6.56 23.92 -22.97
CA LYS A 108 -6.00 23.68 -24.33
C LYS A 108 -4.51 24.00 -24.43
N SER A 109 -3.99 24.90 -23.57
CA SER A 109 -2.55 25.21 -23.48
C SER A 109 -1.73 24.17 -22.71
N GLY A 110 -2.38 23.11 -22.19
CA GLY A 110 -1.73 22.04 -21.46
C GLY A 110 -1.54 22.28 -19.96
N LEU A 111 -2.13 23.36 -19.39
CA LEU A 111 -2.13 23.59 -17.95
C LEU A 111 -3.25 22.76 -17.30
N GLY A 112 -2.87 21.79 -16.49
CA GLY A 112 -3.74 21.05 -15.60
C GLY A 112 -3.88 21.77 -14.26
N VAL A 113 -5.10 21.86 -13.74
CA VAL A 113 -5.39 22.39 -12.41
C VAL A 113 -6.21 21.37 -11.65
N GLY A 114 -5.76 21.03 -10.45
CA GLY A 114 -6.45 20.17 -9.51
C GLY A 114 -6.62 20.88 -8.17
N VAL A 115 -7.83 20.91 -7.64
CA VAL A 115 -8.14 21.40 -6.31
C VAL A 115 -9.01 20.37 -5.61
N PHE A 116 -8.60 19.95 -4.44
CA PHE A 116 -9.34 19.02 -3.59
C PHE A 116 -9.50 19.64 -2.21
N ASN A 117 -10.69 19.50 -1.64
CA ASN A 117 -10.99 19.78 -0.25
C ASN A 117 -11.84 18.66 0.34
N GLY A 118 -11.55 18.26 1.57
CA GLY A 118 -12.34 17.29 2.34
C GLY A 118 -12.37 17.66 3.81
N VAL A 119 -13.51 17.42 4.46
CA VAL A 119 -13.71 17.72 5.89
C VAL A 119 -14.24 16.50 6.62
N THR A 120 -13.51 16.04 7.64
CA THR A 120 -13.93 14.94 8.51
C THR A 120 -14.39 15.43 9.87
N ALA A 121 -15.38 14.74 10.43
CA ALA A 121 -15.90 15.01 11.77
C ALA A 121 -14.86 14.69 12.85
N ALA A 122 -14.96 15.39 13.97
CA ALA A 122 -14.29 14.98 15.20
C ALA A 122 -14.76 13.59 15.66
N GLN A 123 -13.87 12.82 16.26
CA GLN A 123 -14.17 11.51 16.83
C GLN A 123 -13.92 11.49 18.33
N ASN A 124 -14.82 10.84 19.03
CA ASN A 124 -14.72 10.63 20.46
C ASN A 124 -14.69 9.13 20.78
N ALA A 125 -13.98 8.77 21.83
CA ALA A 125 -14.02 7.46 22.46
C ALA A 125 -14.33 7.58 23.95
N LEU A 126 -14.67 6.46 24.60
CA LEU A 126 -14.84 6.40 26.03
C LEU A 126 -13.53 5.97 26.69
N ALA A 127 -12.98 6.79 27.57
CA ALA A 127 -11.94 6.41 28.51
C ALA A 127 -12.60 5.85 29.77
N VAL A 128 -12.26 4.64 30.16
CA VAL A 128 -12.84 3.92 31.29
C VAL A 128 -11.74 3.65 32.31
N ASN A 129 -11.96 4.07 33.55
CA ASN A 129 -11.05 3.73 34.64
C ASN A 129 -11.20 2.25 35.04
N GLU A 130 -10.10 1.52 35.03
CA GLU A 130 -10.04 0.08 35.27
C GLU A 130 -10.56 -0.33 36.66
N PHE A 131 -10.42 0.53 37.69
CA PHE A 131 -10.79 0.24 39.06
C PHE A 131 -12.15 0.79 39.46
N THR A 132 -12.48 2.01 39.01
CA THR A 132 -13.74 2.68 39.40
C THR A 132 -14.88 2.46 38.43
N ASN A 133 -14.58 1.96 37.21
CA ASN A 133 -15.50 1.90 36.07
C ASN A 133 -16.11 3.26 35.68
N GLU A 134 -15.53 4.38 36.13
CA GLU A 134 -15.94 5.70 35.67
C GLU A 134 -15.61 5.88 34.18
N GLU A 135 -16.60 6.36 33.45
CA GLU A 135 -16.47 6.62 32.00
C GLU A 135 -16.40 8.14 31.73
N ARG A 136 -15.47 8.55 30.91
CA ARG A 136 -15.44 9.92 30.35
C ARG A 136 -15.22 9.91 28.86
N THR A 137 -15.80 10.85 28.16
CA THR A 137 -15.58 11.03 26.71
C THR A 137 -14.28 11.78 26.47
N ILE A 138 -13.45 11.28 25.57
CA ILE A 138 -12.25 11.96 25.10
C ILE A 138 -12.26 12.08 23.59
N GLU A 139 -11.80 13.22 23.07
CA GLU A 139 -11.59 13.43 21.65
C GLU A 139 -10.34 12.68 21.22
N ILE A 140 -10.48 11.76 20.25
CA ILE A 140 -9.39 10.94 19.72
C ILE A 140 -8.94 11.37 18.32
N ALA A 141 -9.76 12.12 17.61
CA ALA A 141 -9.42 12.78 16.37
C ALA A 141 -10.22 14.08 16.24
N PRO A 142 -9.58 15.20 15.87
CA PRO A 142 -10.26 16.48 15.73
C PRO A 142 -11.04 16.58 14.42
N LEU A 143 -11.94 17.55 14.35
CA LEU A 143 -12.45 18.01 13.07
C LEU A 143 -11.26 18.43 12.20
N THR A 144 -11.14 17.81 11.03
CA THR A 144 -9.95 17.96 10.17
C THR A 144 -10.36 18.39 8.77
N ASN A 145 -9.66 19.39 8.25
CA ASN A 145 -9.81 19.89 6.89
C ASN A 145 -8.57 19.54 6.05
N TYR A 146 -8.78 18.77 5.00
CA TYR A 146 -7.76 18.29 4.06
C TYR A 146 -7.85 19.08 2.76
N ASN A 147 -6.72 19.62 2.30
CA ASN A 147 -6.64 20.39 1.05
C ASN A 147 -5.51 19.86 0.18
N VAL A 148 -5.77 19.77 -1.13
CA VAL A 148 -4.71 19.49 -2.14
C VAL A 148 -4.88 20.46 -3.29
N PHE A 149 -3.77 21.08 -3.67
CA PHE A 149 -3.68 21.96 -4.81
C PHE A 149 -2.60 21.48 -5.77
N VAL A 150 -2.93 21.36 -7.06
CA VAL A 150 -2.01 20.88 -8.10
C VAL A 150 -2.06 21.80 -9.31
N LEU A 151 -0.88 22.20 -9.76
CA LEU A 151 -0.66 22.82 -11.07
C LEU A 151 0.28 21.94 -11.88
N ASP A 152 -0.13 21.54 -13.07
CA ASP A 152 0.64 20.64 -13.94
C ASP A 152 0.72 21.22 -15.34
N GLN A 153 1.89 21.67 -15.75
CA GLN A 153 2.11 22.23 -17.08
C GLN A 153 2.77 21.22 -18.01
N ASN A 154 2.06 20.83 -19.05
CA ASN A 154 2.66 20.11 -20.17
C ASN A 154 3.56 21.06 -20.97
N LEU A 155 4.77 20.61 -21.23
CA LEU A 155 5.78 21.31 -22.01
C LEU A 155 6.01 20.60 -23.35
N LYS A 156 6.82 21.20 -24.24
CA LYS A 156 7.24 20.56 -25.49
C LYS A 156 8.03 19.27 -25.22
N ASN A 157 8.08 18.40 -26.22
CA ASN A 157 8.89 17.17 -26.24
C ASN A 157 8.51 16.16 -25.14
N ASN A 158 7.22 16.01 -24.82
CA ASN A 158 6.74 15.13 -23.74
C ASN A 158 7.35 15.47 -22.36
N SER A 159 7.60 16.75 -22.14
CA SER A 159 8.10 17.27 -20.86
C SER A 159 6.95 17.82 -20.03
N SER A 160 7.11 17.85 -18.71
CA SER A 160 6.13 18.43 -17.80
C SER A 160 6.78 18.92 -16.52
N ILE A 161 6.11 19.85 -15.85
CA ILE A 161 6.42 20.31 -14.50
C ILE A 161 5.12 20.35 -13.72
N THR A 162 5.14 19.78 -12.52
CA THR A 162 4.00 19.72 -11.60
C THR A 162 4.39 20.36 -10.27
N VAL A 163 3.54 21.24 -9.77
CA VAL A 163 3.62 21.79 -8.41
C VAL A 163 2.44 21.24 -7.63
N THR A 164 2.69 20.73 -6.43
CA THR A 164 1.66 20.18 -5.55
C THR A 164 1.84 20.74 -4.16
N ASN A 165 0.73 21.16 -3.54
CA ASN A 165 0.67 21.46 -2.12
C ASN A 165 -0.42 20.60 -1.49
N THR A 166 -0.11 19.98 -0.35
CA THR A 166 -1.07 19.30 0.52
C THR A 166 -1.07 20.00 1.88
N ASN A 167 -2.27 20.22 2.44
CA ASN A 167 -2.43 20.90 3.71
C ASN A 167 -3.49 20.22 4.55
N VAL A 168 -3.20 19.97 5.81
CA VAL A 168 -4.08 19.33 6.80
C VAL A 168 -4.20 20.26 7.98
N LEU A 169 -5.41 20.79 8.20
CA LEU A 169 -5.73 21.70 9.30
C LEU A 169 -6.63 20.97 10.30
N ARG A 170 -6.25 21.00 11.56
CA ARG A 170 -6.94 20.34 12.67
C ARG A 170 -7.48 21.35 13.66
N ASN A 171 -8.68 21.13 14.14
CA ASN A 171 -9.27 22.00 15.15
C ASN A 171 -8.69 21.69 16.53
N GLY A 172 -8.55 22.74 17.39
CA GLY A 172 -8.04 22.59 18.76
C GLY A 172 -6.50 22.54 18.83
N ASP A 173 -5.98 21.86 19.85
CA ASP A 173 -4.55 21.84 20.17
C ASP A 173 -3.76 20.76 19.38
N PHE A 174 -4.32 20.27 18.29
CA PHE A 174 -3.68 19.30 17.42
C PHE A 174 -2.78 20.00 16.39
N TYR A 175 -1.66 19.36 16.05
CA TYR A 175 -0.75 19.93 15.07
C TYR A 175 -1.36 19.99 13.65
N ASP A 176 -0.95 20.99 12.89
CA ASP A 176 -1.22 21.12 11.47
C ASP A 176 -0.06 20.60 10.63
N ALA A 177 -0.33 20.24 9.38
CA ALA A 177 0.71 19.77 8.48
C ALA A 177 0.58 20.35 7.08
N ASN A 178 1.72 20.70 6.47
CA ASN A 178 1.78 21.16 5.09
C ASN A 178 2.96 20.52 4.36
N VAL A 179 2.71 20.04 3.13
CA VAL A 179 3.77 19.56 2.24
C VAL A 179 3.65 20.25 0.90
N SER A 180 4.74 20.88 0.47
CA SER A 180 4.86 21.49 -0.86
C SER A 180 5.92 20.80 -1.67
N GLY A 181 5.60 20.44 -2.91
CA GLY A 181 6.56 19.75 -3.78
C GLY A 181 6.49 20.17 -5.23
N ILE A 182 7.61 20.00 -5.90
CA ILE A 182 7.77 20.21 -7.34
C ILE A 182 8.39 18.96 -7.92
N ASN A 183 7.80 18.44 -8.97
CA ASN A 183 8.37 17.37 -9.76
C ASN A 183 8.30 17.69 -11.24
N GLY A 184 9.24 17.18 -12.01
CA GLY A 184 9.26 17.44 -13.43
C GLY A 184 10.06 16.41 -14.21
N ARG A 185 9.79 16.41 -15.51
CA ARG A 185 10.51 15.63 -16.49
C ARG A 185 10.75 16.48 -17.73
N LEU A 186 12.00 16.62 -18.09
CA LEU A 186 12.45 17.33 -19.28
C LEU A 186 13.07 16.33 -20.27
N ASN A 187 12.62 16.37 -21.50
CA ASN A 187 13.14 15.50 -22.56
C ASN A 187 13.78 16.33 -23.67
N THR A 188 14.82 15.80 -24.28
CA THR A 188 15.40 16.38 -25.50
C THR A 188 14.41 16.36 -26.67
N LYS A 189 14.63 17.17 -27.70
CA LYS A 189 13.75 17.24 -28.91
C LYS A 189 13.51 15.87 -29.55
N THR A 190 14.49 15.01 -29.56
CA THR A 190 14.42 13.66 -30.13
C THR A 190 13.88 12.61 -29.13
N ASN A 191 13.60 13.01 -27.87
CA ASN A 191 13.26 12.10 -26.76
C ASN A 191 14.34 11.02 -26.51
N ASN A 192 15.60 11.30 -26.83
CA ASN A 192 16.69 10.36 -26.58
C ASN A 192 17.15 10.38 -25.14
N TYR A 193 17.21 11.56 -24.52
CA TYR A 193 17.67 11.77 -23.17
C TYR A 193 16.60 12.48 -22.34
N PHE A 194 16.62 12.23 -21.06
CA PHE A 194 15.73 12.88 -20.12
C PHE A 194 16.48 13.33 -18.86
N LEU A 195 15.91 14.33 -18.22
CA LEU A 195 16.15 14.75 -16.86
C LEU A 195 14.82 14.67 -16.12
N ALA A 196 14.72 13.88 -15.06
CA ALA A 196 13.60 13.92 -14.13
C ALA A 196 14.09 14.40 -12.77
N PHE A 197 13.26 15.17 -12.08
CA PHE A 197 13.58 15.69 -10.75
C PHE A 197 12.32 15.76 -9.89
N ASN A 198 12.52 15.67 -8.60
CA ASN A 198 11.51 15.93 -7.58
C ASN A 198 12.14 16.63 -6.39
N THR A 199 11.36 17.45 -5.72
CA THR A 199 11.72 18.02 -4.41
C THR A 199 10.44 18.29 -3.65
N ALA A 200 10.48 18.12 -2.33
CA ALA A 200 9.38 18.48 -1.44
C ALA A 200 9.91 18.95 -0.09
N ILE A 201 9.14 19.80 0.56
CA ILE A 201 9.34 20.26 1.93
C ILE A 201 8.07 19.92 2.71
N SER A 202 8.25 19.25 3.85
CA SER A 202 7.19 18.98 4.82
C SER A 202 7.37 19.85 6.05
N ASN A 203 6.27 20.42 6.54
CA ASN A 203 6.20 21.18 7.78
C ASN A 203 5.12 20.59 8.66
N LYS A 204 5.45 20.33 9.92
CA LYS A 204 4.52 19.96 10.98
C LYS A 204 4.52 21.10 11.99
N PHE A 205 3.38 21.74 12.18
CA PHE A 205 3.21 22.92 13.03
C PHE A 205 2.64 22.45 14.38
N GLU A 206 3.47 22.39 15.38
CA GLU A 206 3.09 22.14 16.76
C GLU A 206 2.97 23.45 17.53
N GLU A 207 2.37 23.45 18.70
CA GLU A 207 2.09 24.66 19.49
C GLU A 207 3.30 25.57 19.68
N ASN A 208 4.49 25.01 19.94
CA ASN A 208 5.70 25.77 20.26
C ASN A 208 6.84 25.57 19.27
N GLN A 209 6.69 24.73 18.26
CA GLN A 209 7.74 24.43 17.29
C GLN A 209 7.19 24.02 15.93
N THR A 210 8.02 24.22 14.91
CA THR A 210 7.77 23.71 13.57
C THR A 210 8.86 22.71 13.22
N GLU A 211 8.48 21.45 12.99
CA GLU A 211 9.39 20.46 12.45
C GLU A 211 9.37 20.55 10.93
N THR A 212 10.54 20.81 10.33
CA THR A 212 10.69 20.91 8.87
C THR A 212 11.59 19.79 8.36
N GLY A 213 11.11 19.11 7.32
CA GLY A 213 11.87 18.10 6.58
C GLY A 213 11.82 18.33 5.09
N TYR A 214 12.73 17.68 4.35
CA TYR A 214 12.79 17.81 2.90
C TYR A 214 13.24 16.53 2.22
N ASN A 215 12.87 16.42 0.93
CA ASN A 215 13.48 15.48 0.01
C ASN A 215 13.85 16.15 -1.31
N TYR A 216 14.80 15.58 -2.02
CA TYR A 216 15.03 15.88 -3.41
C TYR A 216 15.63 14.68 -4.15
N GLY A 217 15.35 14.62 -5.45
CA GLY A 217 15.87 13.59 -6.33
C GLY A 217 16.12 14.10 -7.73
N ILE A 218 17.13 13.50 -8.36
CA ILE A 218 17.50 13.77 -9.75
C ILE A 218 17.74 12.43 -10.44
N ASN A 219 17.23 12.30 -11.66
CA ASN A 219 17.42 11.12 -12.50
C ASN A 219 17.73 11.55 -13.94
N LEU A 220 18.87 11.12 -14.44
CA LEU A 220 19.36 11.41 -15.77
C LEU A 220 19.47 10.10 -16.56
N GLY A 221 19.11 10.12 -17.84
CA GLY A 221 19.25 8.91 -18.61
C GLY A 221 18.99 9.04 -20.10
N LYS A 222 19.38 7.99 -20.81
CA LYS A 222 19.02 7.72 -22.20
C LYS A 222 17.86 6.76 -22.22
N GLN A 223 16.80 7.08 -22.97
CA GLN A 223 15.55 6.29 -23.00
C GLN A 223 15.21 5.71 -24.37
N LYS A 224 15.95 6.02 -25.41
CA LYS A 224 15.68 5.59 -26.79
C LYS A 224 16.78 4.70 -27.34
N GLY A 225 16.42 3.79 -28.26
CA GLY A 225 17.31 2.79 -28.84
C GLY A 225 17.32 1.48 -28.03
N ASN A 226 18.15 0.54 -28.47
CA ASN A 226 18.25 -0.78 -27.82
C ASN A 226 18.99 -0.71 -26.48
N LEU A 227 20.03 0.13 -26.40
CA LEU A 227 20.77 0.37 -25.17
C LEU A 227 20.26 1.65 -24.51
N ILE A 228 19.71 1.49 -23.30
CA ILE A 228 19.26 2.58 -22.42
C ILE A 228 19.98 2.50 -21.10
N TYR A 229 20.19 3.63 -20.46
CA TYR A 229 20.83 3.71 -19.16
C TYR A 229 20.34 4.92 -18.38
N SER A 230 20.42 4.85 -17.08
CA SER A 230 20.13 5.97 -16.18
C SER A 230 20.96 5.93 -14.94
N THR A 231 21.12 7.11 -14.33
CA THR A 231 21.64 7.25 -12.97
C THR A 231 20.77 8.22 -12.22
N SER A 232 20.58 7.93 -10.93
CA SER A 232 19.80 8.80 -10.04
C SER A 232 20.50 9.00 -8.70
N TYR A 233 20.24 10.17 -8.13
CA TYR A 233 20.52 10.49 -6.74
C TYR A 233 19.20 10.88 -6.07
N PHE A 234 18.97 10.38 -4.87
CA PHE A 234 17.82 10.72 -4.04
C PHE A 234 18.27 10.93 -2.60
N GLU A 235 17.80 12.00 -1.97
CA GLU A 235 18.04 12.30 -0.58
C GLU A 235 16.75 12.69 0.13
N GLU A 236 16.64 12.25 1.37
CA GLU A 236 15.51 12.54 2.25
C GLU A 236 16.01 12.74 3.67
N SER A 237 15.67 13.90 4.26
CA SER A 237 16.06 14.23 5.62
C SER A 237 15.41 13.30 6.65
N ASN A 238 15.99 13.22 7.83
CA ASN A 238 15.45 12.44 8.95
C ASN A 238 14.15 13.01 9.54
N THR A 239 13.81 14.26 9.20
CA THR A 239 12.59 14.95 9.63
C THR A 239 11.52 15.03 8.54
N TYR A 240 11.81 14.55 7.32
CA TYR A 240 10.81 14.57 6.25
C TYR A 240 9.63 13.65 6.56
N ASN A 241 8.43 14.21 6.61
CA ASN A 241 7.22 13.46 6.93
C ASN A 241 6.02 13.98 6.12
N PRO A 242 5.63 13.32 5.03
CA PRO A 242 4.43 13.69 4.24
C PRO A 242 3.16 12.95 4.70
N ASN A 243 3.20 12.13 5.76
CA ASN A 243 2.22 11.09 6.06
C ASN A 243 0.84 11.58 6.53
N ASP A 244 0.67 12.87 6.78
CA ASP A 244 -0.65 13.43 7.10
C ASP A 244 -1.63 13.34 5.92
N LEU A 245 -1.13 13.44 4.67
CA LEU A 245 -1.94 13.28 3.47
C LEU A 245 -1.21 12.51 2.35
N GLY A 246 0.09 12.23 2.53
CA GLY A 246 0.93 11.39 1.68
C GLY A 246 1.18 10.01 2.25
N PHE A 247 2.14 9.30 1.66
CA PHE A 247 2.61 8.00 2.15
C PHE A 247 4.12 7.87 1.98
N ASN A 248 4.81 7.70 3.09
CA ASN A 248 6.23 7.39 3.14
C ASN A 248 6.49 6.38 4.25
N THR A 249 7.11 5.25 3.94
CA THR A 249 7.37 4.18 4.92
C THR A 249 8.52 4.53 5.85
N ASN A 250 9.55 5.17 5.32
CA ASN A 250 10.73 5.60 6.07
C ASN A 250 11.37 6.82 5.42
N ASN A 251 11.96 7.65 6.24
CA ASN A 251 12.77 8.81 5.85
C ASN A 251 14.27 8.54 6.11
N ASN A 252 15.08 9.59 6.23
CA ASN A 252 16.49 9.51 6.64
C ASN A 252 17.36 8.67 5.69
N LYS A 253 17.34 8.95 4.38
CA LYS A 253 18.03 8.12 3.39
C LYS A 253 18.71 8.93 2.29
N ARG A 254 19.83 8.38 1.79
CA ARG A 254 20.52 8.78 0.56
C ARG A 254 20.69 7.56 -0.32
N ILE A 255 20.31 7.67 -1.58
CA ILE A 255 20.33 6.56 -2.52
C ILE A 255 20.96 7.01 -3.83
N ILE A 256 22.00 6.29 -4.27
CA ILE A 256 22.56 6.43 -5.61
C ILE A 256 22.24 5.17 -6.38
N THR A 257 21.59 5.30 -7.53
CA THR A 257 21.27 4.15 -8.37
C THR A 257 21.83 4.35 -9.77
N GLY A 258 22.47 3.32 -10.32
CA GLY A 258 22.87 3.23 -11.71
C GLY A 258 22.25 2.00 -12.37
N GLY A 259 21.75 2.16 -13.60
CA GLY A 259 21.11 1.05 -14.29
C GLY A 259 21.34 1.09 -15.81
N VAL A 260 21.41 -0.10 -16.41
CA VAL A 260 21.53 -0.31 -17.85
C VAL A 260 20.52 -1.36 -18.30
N SER A 261 19.84 -1.08 -19.42
CA SER A 261 18.95 -2.05 -20.07
C SER A 261 19.30 -2.21 -21.55
N TYR A 262 19.30 -3.44 -22.00
CA TYR A 262 19.42 -3.77 -23.41
C TYR A 262 18.12 -4.41 -23.90
N ARG A 263 17.47 -3.76 -24.88
CA ARG A 263 16.12 -4.12 -25.35
C ARG A 263 16.12 -4.40 -26.85
N ILE A 264 15.48 -5.48 -27.25
CA ILE A 264 15.23 -5.84 -28.64
C ILE A 264 13.72 -5.89 -28.82
N PHE A 265 13.19 -4.98 -29.64
CA PHE A 265 11.75 -4.87 -29.92
C PHE A 265 11.35 -5.47 -31.27
N LYS A 266 12.33 -5.71 -32.16
CA LYS A 266 12.07 -6.37 -33.44
C LYS A 266 12.08 -7.88 -33.26
N PRO A 267 11.12 -8.61 -33.84
CA PRO A 267 11.11 -10.05 -33.78
C PRO A 267 12.42 -10.66 -34.31
N PHE A 268 13.01 -11.54 -33.54
CA PHE A 268 14.22 -12.28 -33.92
C PHE A 268 14.13 -13.71 -33.35
N TRP A 269 14.77 -14.69 -34.02
CA TRP A 269 14.69 -16.09 -33.65
C TRP A 269 13.24 -16.51 -33.28
N LYS A 270 12.97 -17.03 -32.09
CA LYS A 270 11.63 -17.40 -31.59
C LYS A 270 10.97 -16.33 -30.73
N LEU A 271 11.58 -15.17 -30.62
CA LEU A 271 11.14 -14.07 -29.75
C LEU A 271 10.54 -12.92 -30.53
N ASN A 272 9.53 -12.25 -29.95
CA ASN A 272 9.02 -10.96 -30.38
C ASN A 272 9.84 -9.83 -29.75
N GLN A 273 10.23 -10.00 -28.49
CA GLN A 273 11.05 -9.01 -27.78
C GLN A 273 11.88 -9.68 -26.70
N LEU A 274 12.99 -9.04 -26.37
CA LEU A 274 13.86 -9.36 -25.26
C LEU A 274 14.24 -8.08 -24.53
N ASN A 275 14.23 -8.11 -23.21
CA ASN A 275 14.69 -7.01 -22.37
C ASN A 275 15.57 -7.57 -21.25
N ASN A 276 16.78 -7.05 -21.10
CA ASN A 276 17.68 -7.32 -19.99
C ASN A 276 17.93 -6.01 -19.27
N THR A 277 17.76 -6.00 -17.96
CA THR A 277 18.02 -4.83 -17.11
C THR A 277 18.89 -5.25 -15.94
N ILE A 278 19.91 -4.48 -15.69
CA ILE A 278 20.74 -4.58 -14.47
C ILE A 278 20.80 -3.20 -13.81
N SER A 279 20.68 -3.17 -12.49
CA SER A 279 20.87 -1.94 -11.71
C SER A 279 21.54 -2.23 -10.37
N LEU A 280 22.30 -1.24 -9.91
CA LEU A 280 22.93 -1.22 -8.59
C LEU A 280 22.45 0.01 -7.83
N SER A 281 22.12 -0.18 -6.55
CA SER A 281 21.75 0.90 -5.64
C SER A 281 22.68 0.87 -4.43
N TYR A 282 23.30 2.01 -4.16
CA TYR A 282 24.13 2.26 -2.99
C TYR A 282 23.36 3.14 -2.02
N ASN A 283 23.15 2.68 -0.78
CA ASN A 283 22.29 3.32 0.19
C ASN A 283 23.07 3.75 1.43
N ARG A 284 22.69 4.90 1.97
CA ARG A 284 23.20 5.48 3.21
C ARG A 284 22.04 6.07 4.01
N LEU A 285 22.21 6.25 5.33
CA LEU A 285 21.38 7.20 6.06
C LEU A 285 21.77 8.64 5.66
N TYR A 286 20.79 9.55 5.74
CA TYR A 286 21.06 10.97 5.66
C TYR A 286 21.79 11.46 6.94
N LYS A 287 21.30 11.02 8.12
CA LYS A 287 21.88 11.39 9.43
C LYS A 287 21.79 10.20 10.43
N PRO A 288 22.95 9.78 11.02
CA PRO A 288 24.31 10.15 10.63
C PRO A 288 24.62 9.64 9.22
N ASP A 289 25.54 10.28 8.50
CA ASP A 289 25.89 9.89 7.13
C ASP A 289 26.70 8.58 7.11
N VAL A 290 26.01 7.44 7.29
CA VAL A 290 26.61 6.11 7.34
C VAL A 290 26.05 5.20 6.26
N TYR A 291 26.87 4.27 5.82
CA TYR A 291 26.50 3.24 4.87
C TYR A 291 25.43 2.29 5.45
N THR A 292 24.45 1.89 4.64
CA THR A 292 23.42 0.93 5.05
C THR A 292 23.42 -0.34 4.21
N SER A 293 23.48 -0.24 2.88
CA SER A 293 23.35 -1.42 2.00
C SER A 293 23.74 -1.14 0.56
N THR A 294 24.04 -2.21 -0.19
CA THR A 294 24.20 -2.17 -1.65
C THR A 294 23.34 -3.28 -2.26
N TYR A 295 22.38 -2.90 -3.11
CA TYR A 295 21.49 -3.84 -3.78
C TYR A 295 21.82 -4.00 -5.26
N LEU A 296 21.75 -5.25 -5.72
CA LEU A 296 21.75 -5.63 -7.14
C LEU A 296 20.33 -6.02 -7.54
N ASN A 297 19.89 -5.55 -8.71
CA ASN A 297 18.70 -6.06 -9.36
C ASN A 297 19.04 -6.42 -10.81
N TYR A 298 18.73 -7.63 -11.23
CA TYR A 298 18.78 -8.09 -12.60
C TYR A 298 17.44 -8.68 -13.00
N ALA A 299 16.93 -8.26 -14.15
CA ALA A 299 15.71 -8.80 -14.73
C ALA A 299 15.87 -9.07 -16.22
N LEU A 300 15.56 -10.31 -16.63
CA LEU A 300 15.40 -10.71 -18.01
C LEU A 300 13.90 -10.91 -18.27
N PHE A 301 13.42 -10.32 -19.33
CA PHE A 301 12.07 -10.53 -19.87
C PHE A 301 12.17 -10.94 -21.34
N ALA A 302 11.46 -11.99 -21.73
CA ALA A 302 11.33 -12.40 -23.13
C ALA A 302 9.86 -12.71 -23.45
N ASN A 303 9.40 -12.25 -24.60
CA ASN A 303 8.10 -12.62 -25.16
C ASN A 303 8.31 -13.41 -26.45
N THR A 304 7.72 -14.60 -26.53
CA THR A 304 7.87 -15.50 -27.68
C THR A 304 6.91 -15.14 -28.81
N LYS A 305 7.21 -15.59 -30.04
CA LYS A 305 6.29 -15.48 -31.20
C LYS A 305 4.94 -16.16 -31.00
N LYS A 306 4.86 -17.10 -30.04
CA LYS A 306 3.60 -17.73 -29.62
C LYS A 306 2.90 -17.00 -28.48
N PHE A 307 3.37 -15.79 -28.10
CA PHE A 307 2.82 -14.97 -27.02
C PHE A 307 2.92 -15.60 -25.62
N HIS A 308 3.92 -16.44 -25.40
CA HIS A 308 4.33 -16.81 -24.04
C HIS A 308 5.35 -15.80 -23.54
N ALA A 309 5.19 -15.31 -22.31
CA ALA A 309 6.18 -14.47 -21.66
C ALA A 309 6.93 -15.27 -20.61
N VAL A 310 8.24 -15.04 -20.49
CA VAL A 310 9.11 -15.65 -19.47
C VAL A 310 10.00 -14.57 -18.87
N GLY A 311 10.30 -14.70 -17.59
CA GLY A 311 11.22 -13.82 -16.87
C GLY A 311 12.17 -14.62 -16.00
N ILE A 312 13.36 -14.05 -15.79
CA ILE A 312 14.34 -14.46 -14.79
C ILE A 312 14.69 -13.22 -13.99
N GLU A 313 14.71 -13.33 -12.68
CA GLU A 313 15.03 -12.24 -11.78
C GLU A 313 16.09 -12.67 -10.76
N ILE A 314 17.04 -11.78 -10.52
CA ILE A 314 18.07 -11.94 -9.50
C ILE A 314 18.13 -10.62 -8.74
N ASN A 315 17.72 -10.64 -7.48
CA ASN A 315 17.71 -9.47 -6.61
C ASN A 315 18.46 -9.80 -5.33
N GLY A 316 19.19 -8.85 -4.77
CA GLY A 316 19.86 -9.15 -3.53
C GLY A 316 20.69 -8.00 -2.95
N ALA A 317 21.04 -8.16 -1.68
CA ALA A 317 22.01 -7.34 -1.00
C ALA A 317 23.41 -7.97 -1.14
N LEU A 318 24.31 -7.27 -1.83
CA LEU A 318 25.67 -7.75 -2.10
C LEU A 318 26.58 -7.71 -0.87
N THR A 319 26.17 -6.95 0.13
CA THR A 319 26.89 -6.74 1.38
C THR A 319 25.95 -6.95 2.56
N LYS A 320 26.50 -7.06 3.77
CA LYS A 320 25.69 -6.96 4.99
C LYS A 320 24.88 -5.68 4.99
N ILE A 321 23.67 -5.76 5.54
CA ILE A 321 22.76 -4.64 5.67
C ILE A 321 22.82 -4.13 7.11
N TYR A 322 23.00 -2.83 7.27
CA TYR A 322 22.88 -2.14 8.57
C TYR A 322 21.47 -1.56 8.64
N ASP A 323 20.54 -2.32 9.24
CA ASP A 323 19.14 -1.96 9.31
C ASP A 323 18.85 -1.15 10.58
N TYR A 324 18.58 0.15 10.42
CA TYR A 324 18.29 1.09 11.50
C TYR A 324 16.78 1.18 11.83
N PHE A 325 15.94 0.42 11.15
CA PHE A 325 14.49 0.47 11.34
C PHE A 325 13.96 -0.77 12.07
N GLU A 326 14.51 -1.96 11.77
CA GLU A 326 14.06 -3.22 12.38
C GLU A 326 14.17 -3.22 13.92
N PRO A 327 15.16 -2.60 14.58
CA PRO A 327 15.23 -2.50 16.03
C PRO A 327 14.11 -1.68 16.68
N ARG A 328 13.43 -0.81 15.91
CA ARG A 328 12.35 0.10 16.37
C ARG A 328 12.78 1.08 17.47
N GLU A 329 14.08 1.32 17.60
CA GLU A 329 14.68 2.26 18.53
C GLU A 329 15.68 3.16 17.77
N GLU A 330 15.56 4.47 17.94
CA GLU A 330 16.38 5.43 17.22
C GLU A 330 17.88 5.26 17.54
N GLY A 331 18.70 5.30 16.49
CA GLY A 331 20.16 5.15 16.60
C GLY A 331 20.64 3.70 16.72
N ARG A 332 19.76 2.73 17.02
CA ARG A 332 20.11 1.31 17.06
C ARG A 332 20.01 0.70 15.66
N TYR A 333 20.86 -0.28 15.38
CA TYR A 333 20.81 -1.00 14.09
C TYR A 333 21.03 -2.50 14.28
N PHE A 334 20.49 -3.27 13.37
CA PHE A 334 20.68 -4.71 13.24
C PHE A 334 21.55 -5.01 12.03
N ILE A 335 22.57 -5.86 12.17
CA ILE A 335 23.38 -6.35 11.05
C ILE A 335 22.70 -7.57 10.43
N SER A 336 21.91 -7.32 9.38
CA SER A 336 21.28 -8.39 8.60
C SER A 336 22.30 -9.00 7.61
N PRO A 337 22.26 -10.32 7.39
CA PRO A 337 23.13 -10.98 6.44
C PRO A 337 22.88 -10.51 4.99
N LYS A 338 23.87 -10.63 4.13
CA LYS A 338 23.69 -10.48 2.68
C LYS A 338 22.82 -11.63 2.16
N TRP A 339 22.11 -11.37 1.08
CA TRP A 339 21.21 -12.36 0.48
C TRP A 339 21.10 -12.21 -1.04
N LEU A 340 20.71 -13.26 -1.72
CA LEU A 340 20.44 -13.28 -3.14
C LEU A 340 19.15 -14.08 -3.40
N ASN A 341 18.13 -13.43 -3.90
CA ASN A 341 16.89 -14.03 -4.37
C ASN A 341 17.01 -14.31 -5.86
N VAL A 342 16.83 -15.55 -6.26
CA VAL A 342 16.91 -16.00 -7.66
C VAL A 342 15.64 -16.73 -8.01
N GLY A 343 15.05 -16.36 -9.14
CA GLY A 343 13.85 -17.03 -9.58
C GLY A 343 13.44 -16.69 -10.99
N GLY A 344 12.30 -17.21 -11.36
CA GLY A 344 11.72 -16.95 -12.66
C GLY A 344 10.24 -17.20 -12.70
N TRP A 345 9.65 -16.79 -13.79
CA TRP A 345 8.24 -16.91 -14.02
C TRP A 345 7.92 -17.16 -15.50
N ILE A 346 6.76 -17.73 -15.71
CA ILE A 346 6.18 -17.95 -17.02
C ILE A 346 4.72 -17.51 -17.03
N SER A 347 4.31 -16.80 -18.09
CA SER A 347 2.94 -16.53 -18.43
C SER A 347 2.63 -17.11 -19.80
N THR A 348 1.68 -18.02 -19.87
CA THR A 348 1.28 -18.61 -21.15
C THR A 348 0.38 -17.67 -21.94
N ASN A 349 0.09 -17.98 -23.20
CA ASN A 349 -0.65 -17.11 -24.11
C ASN A 349 -2.10 -16.88 -23.63
N TYR A 350 -2.42 -15.65 -23.22
CA TYR A 350 -3.75 -15.23 -22.74
C TYR A 350 -4.85 -15.14 -23.81
N GLN A 351 -4.50 -15.27 -25.07
CA GLN A 351 -5.49 -15.40 -26.16
C GLN A 351 -6.17 -16.78 -26.16
N LYS A 352 -5.58 -17.75 -25.47
CA LYS A 352 -6.16 -19.09 -25.35
C LYS A 352 -7.25 -19.14 -24.28
N ARG A 353 -8.16 -20.11 -24.41
CA ARG A 353 -9.21 -20.34 -23.39
C ARG A 353 -8.62 -20.65 -22.01
N PHE A 354 -7.51 -21.39 -21.97
CA PHE A 354 -6.75 -21.67 -20.77
C PHE A 354 -5.39 -21.00 -20.85
N ALA A 355 -5.01 -20.30 -19.80
CA ALA A 355 -3.67 -19.75 -19.60
C ALA A 355 -3.22 -20.01 -18.16
N LEU A 356 -1.90 -20.07 -17.97
CA LEU A 356 -1.27 -20.32 -16.68
C LEU A 356 -0.14 -19.31 -16.46
N ASP A 357 -0.14 -18.70 -15.27
CA ASP A 357 1.02 -18.02 -14.71
C ASP A 357 1.65 -18.93 -13.64
N ALA A 358 2.96 -19.06 -13.66
CA ALA A 358 3.72 -19.79 -12.65
C ALA A 358 4.98 -19.01 -12.29
N ASN A 359 5.28 -18.90 -11.00
CA ASN A 359 6.46 -18.23 -10.47
C ASN A 359 7.14 -19.14 -9.45
N ILE A 360 8.47 -19.10 -9.39
CA ILE A 360 9.26 -19.74 -8.35
C ILE A 360 10.48 -18.86 -8.05
N PHE A 361 10.74 -18.64 -6.76
CA PHE A 361 11.88 -17.89 -6.26
C PHE A 361 12.47 -18.57 -5.03
N TYR A 362 13.77 -18.49 -4.91
CA TYR A 362 14.52 -18.97 -3.75
C TYR A 362 15.51 -17.91 -3.29
N SER A 363 15.53 -17.63 -1.98
CA SER A 363 16.47 -16.69 -1.36
C SER A 363 17.62 -17.46 -0.69
N PHE A 364 18.82 -17.26 -1.22
CA PHE A 364 20.09 -17.67 -0.60
C PHE A 364 20.52 -16.58 0.37
N ILE A 365 20.57 -16.88 1.66
CA ILE A 365 20.92 -15.92 2.71
C ILE A 365 22.25 -16.38 3.33
N ASP A 366 23.15 -15.45 3.63
CA ASP A 366 24.45 -15.72 4.27
C ASP A 366 24.29 -16.03 5.78
N ASP A 367 23.32 -16.88 6.06
CA ASP A 367 23.02 -17.52 7.32
C ASP A 367 22.57 -18.94 7.01
N PRO A 368 23.25 -19.98 7.53
CA PRO A 368 23.00 -21.37 7.13
C PRO A 368 21.61 -21.90 7.51
N LYS A 369 20.91 -21.21 8.41
CA LYS A 369 19.58 -21.61 8.88
C LYS A 369 18.47 -20.82 8.21
N TRP A 370 18.73 -19.59 7.78
CA TRP A 370 17.74 -18.71 7.19
C TRP A 370 17.63 -18.93 5.68
N ASN A 371 16.46 -19.26 5.19
CA ASN A 371 16.17 -19.36 3.77
C ASN A 371 14.70 -19.05 3.49
N GLU A 372 14.38 -18.78 2.22
CA GLU A 372 13.03 -18.45 1.80
C GLU A 372 12.71 -19.10 0.45
N VAL A 373 11.51 -19.66 0.35
CA VAL A 373 10.97 -20.26 -0.88
C VAL A 373 9.61 -19.64 -1.17
N TYR A 374 9.47 -19.03 -2.33
CA TYR A 374 8.20 -18.51 -2.85
C TYR A 374 7.80 -19.26 -4.12
N TYR A 375 6.53 -19.63 -4.21
CA TYR A 375 5.95 -20.12 -5.46
C TYR A 375 4.48 -19.69 -5.60
N LYS A 376 4.07 -19.52 -6.86
CA LYS A 376 2.72 -19.15 -7.24
C LYS A 376 2.30 -19.91 -8.49
N LEU A 377 1.05 -20.37 -8.48
CA LEU A 377 0.35 -20.92 -9.63
C LEU A 377 -0.98 -20.17 -9.81
N ALA A 378 -1.21 -19.65 -11.01
CA ALA A 378 -2.41 -18.87 -11.29
C ALA A 378 -3.04 -19.25 -12.64
N PRO A 379 -3.82 -20.36 -12.69
CA PRO A 379 -4.59 -20.73 -13.87
C PRO A 379 -5.72 -19.73 -14.14
N ARG A 380 -5.97 -19.48 -15.42
CA ARG A 380 -7.04 -18.65 -15.95
C ARG A 380 -7.84 -19.41 -16.97
N LEU A 381 -9.16 -19.33 -16.86
CA LEU A 381 -10.09 -20.01 -17.77
C LEU A 381 -11.12 -19.02 -18.33
N ARG A 382 -11.09 -18.82 -19.63
CA ARG A 382 -12.18 -18.19 -20.36
C ARG A 382 -13.14 -19.28 -20.79
N VAL A 383 -14.22 -19.48 -20.02
CA VAL A 383 -15.23 -20.50 -20.30
C VAL A 383 -15.89 -20.19 -21.65
N ASN A 384 -16.31 -18.94 -21.84
CA ASN A 384 -16.84 -18.36 -23.07
C ASN A 384 -16.61 -16.84 -23.06
N ASP A 385 -17.21 -16.09 -24.00
CA ASP A 385 -17.05 -14.63 -24.10
C ASP A 385 -17.71 -13.87 -22.94
N LYS A 386 -18.52 -14.52 -22.13
CA LYS A 386 -19.24 -13.92 -20.99
C LYS A 386 -18.67 -14.31 -19.63
N ILE A 387 -18.01 -15.47 -19.52
CA ILE A 387 -17.56 -16.03 -18.25
C ILE A 387 -16.05 -16.18 -18.25
N PHE A 388 -15.42 -15.54 -17.30
CA PHE A 388 -13.99 -15.64 -17.00
C PHE A 388 -13.79 -16.03 -15.54
N ILE A 389 -12.90 -16.98 -15.29
CA ILE A 389 -12.54 -17.47 -13.95
C ILE A 389 -11.02 -17.49 -13.85
N SER A 390 -10.48 -17.02 -12.75
CA SER A 390 -9.09 -17.19 -12.38
C SER A 390 -8.97 -17.69 -10.94
N TYR A 391 -7.99 -18.56 -10.72
CA TYR A 391 -7.56 -19.00 -9.41
C TYR A 391 -6.11 -18.61 -9.21
N SER A 392 -5.70 -18.25 -8.02
CA SER A 392 -4.30 -18.03 -7.65
C SER A 392 -4.03 -18.75 -6.34
N PHE A 393 -2.99 -19.55 -6.35
CA PHE A 393 -2.41 -20.20 -5.17
C PHE A 393 -0.99 -19.70 -5.00
N GLU A 394 -0.69 -19.10 -3.85
CA GLU A 394 0.61 -18.53 -3.53
C GLU A 394 1.07 -19.06 -2.18
N VAL A 395 2.34 -19.43 -2.10
CA VAL A 395 3.00 -19.83 -0.86
C VAL A 395 4.33 -19.11 -0.73
N ASN A 396 4.56 -18.53 0.44
CA ASN A 396 5.86 -18.00 0.83
C ASN A 396 6.26 -18.61 2.17
N ASN A 397 7.28 -19.48 2.16
CA ASN A 397 7.86 -20.09 3.35
C ASN A 397 9.19 -19.42 3.66
N VAL A 398 9.28 -18.82 4.83
CA VAL A 398 10.52 -18.25 5.37
C VAL A 398 10.92 -19.07 6.59
N PHE A 399 12.15 -19.56 6.61
CA PHE A 399 12.68 -20.38 7.69
C PHE A 399 13.75 -19.63 8.46
N ASN A 400 13.64 -19.62 9.79
CA ASN A 400 14.58 -18.99 10.72
C ASN A 400 14.90 -17.52 10.42
N ALA A 401 13.92 -16.76 9.92
CA ALA A 401 14.08 -15.34 9.69
C ALA A 401 14.35 -14.59 10.99
N LEU A 402 15.39 -13.78 11.00
CA LEU A 402 15.74 -12.92 12.12
C LEU A 402 15.01 -11.59 12.01
N GLY A 403 14.41 -11.15 13.10
CA GLY A 403 13.73 -9.85 13.15
C GLY A 403 13.28 -9.52 14.56
N TYR A 404 12.82 -8.29 14.76
CA TYR A 404 12.27 -7.83 16.03
C TYR A 404 11.16 -8.77 16.51
N ALA A 405 11.23 -9.19 17.77
CA ALA A 405 10.24 -10.12 18.33
C ALA A 405 8.94 -9.38 18.66
N VAL A 406 7.90 -9.64 17.86
CA VAL A 406 6.57 -9.04 18.05
C VAL A 406 5.75 -9.96 18.96
N ALA A 407 5.41 -9.48 20.14
CA ALA A 407 4.52 -10.19 21.06
C ALA A 407 3.05 -9.93 20.69
N PHE A 408 2.28 -11.00 20.58
CA PHE A 408 0.83 -10.95 20.36
C PHE A 408 0.04 -11.17 21.68
N GLY A 409 0.71 -11.07 22.81
CA GLY A 409 0.15 -11.17 24.15
C GLY A 409 1.13 -10.66 25.18
N VAL A 410 0.75 -10.70 26.46
CA VAL A 410 1.64 -10.31 27.56
C VAL A 410 2.60 -11.47 27.83
N PRO A 411 3.92 -11.30 27.63
CA PRO A 411 4.88 -12.35 28.00
C PRO A 411 4.94 -12.54 29.51
N ALA A 412 5.17 -13.77 29.95
CA ALA A 412 5.34 -14.11 31.36
C ALA A 412 6.60 -13.50 31.98
N GLU A 413 7.61 -13.26 31.16
CA GLU A 413 8.90 -12.68 31.54
C GLU A 413 9.15 -11.41 30.75
N THR A 414 9.65 -10.37 31.41
CA THR A 414 10.15 -9.16 30.77
C THR A 414 11.67 -9.27 30.62
N ILE A 415 12.17 -8.93 29.44
CA ILE A 415 13.60 -8.89 29.15
C ILE A 415 13.99 -7.44 28.90
N ASP A 416 15.04 -6.99 29.57
CA ASP A 416 15.62 -5.68 29.30
C ASP A 416 16.29 -5.68 27.91
N GLY A 417 16.00 -4.63 27.13
CA GLY A 417 16.59 -4.42 25.82
C GLY A 417 15.74 -4.88 24.63
N ILE A 418 16.35 -4.77 23.46
CA ILE A 418 15.68 -5.07 22.19
C ILE A 418 15.79 -6.56 21.91
N VAL A 419 14.65 -7.24 21.87
CA VAL A 419 14.57 -8.70 21.65
C VAL A 419 14.32 -8.97 20.17
N PHE A 420 15.15 -9.84 19.60
CA PHE A 420 15.01 -10.41 18.27
C PHE A 420 14.61 -11.88 18.37
N GLY A 421 13.80 -12.32 17.42
CA GLY A 421 13.43 -13.74 17.31
C GLY A 421 13.88 -14.34 15.98
N SER A 422 14.30 -15.61 16.05
CA SER A 422 14.40 -16.47 14.87
C SER A 422 13.06 -17.18 14.70
N ARG A 423 12.40 -16.94 13.56
CA ARG A 423 11.02 -17.41 13.34
C ARG A 423 10.84 -18.08 11.98
N ASN A 424 9.99 -19.08 11.95
CA ASN A 424 9.45 -19.63 10.72
C ASN A 424 8.14 -18.91 10.40
N GLN A 425 7.95 -18.53 9.13
CA GLN A 425 6.72 -17.92 8.66
C GLN A 425 6.22 -18.67 7.43
N ASN A 426 4.99 -19.16 7.49
CA ASN A 426 4.32 -19.83 6.39
C ASN A 426 3.12 -18.96 5.95
N ASN A 427 3.24 -18.35 4.78
CA ASN A 427 2.16 -17.57 4.18
C ASN A 427 1.52 -18.39 3.06
N THR A 428 0.20 -18.53 3.10
CA THR A 428 -0.58 -19.20 2.05
C THR A 428 -1.73 -18.30 1.62
N ILE A 429 -1.85 -18.04 0.32
CA ILE A 429 -2.93 -17.22 -0.23
C ILE A 429 -3.66 -18.03 -1.30
N ASN A 430 -4.97 -18.16 -1.14
CA ASN A 430 -5.88 -18.69 -2.15
C ASN A 430 -6.80 -17.54 -2.60
N SER A 431 -6.91 -17.32 -3.91
CA SER A 431 -7.82 -16.32 -4.45
C SER A 431 -8.57 -16.88 -5.66
N ILE A 432 -9.88 -16.73 -5.65
CA ILE A 432 -10.76 -17.04 -6.80
C ILE A 432 -11.36 -15.72 -7.26
N ASN A 433 -11.23 -15.42 -8.54
CA ASN A 433 -11.95 -14.30 -9.15
C ASN A 433 -12.78 -14.84 -10.32
N ALA A 434 -14.03 -14.45 -10.35
CA ALA A 434 -14.94 -14.80 -11.45
C ALA A 434 -15.68 -13.56 -11.94
N SER A 435 -15.87 -13.45 -13.23
CA SER A 435 -16.70 -12.42 -13.83
C SER A 435 -17.71 -13.04 -14.80
N TYR A 436 -18.93 -12.57 -14.73
CA TYR A 436 -20.01 -12.98 -15.64
C TYR A 436 -20.69 -11.75 -16.24
N THR A 437 -20.51 -11.57 -17.54
CA THR A 437 -21.18 -10.53 -18.33
C THR A 437 -22.53 -11.08 -18.79
N ILE A 438 -23.61 -10.74 -18.09
CA ILE A 438 -24.96 -11.18 -18.41
C ILE A 438 -25.39 -10.55 -19.74
N THR A 439 -25.28 -9.22 -19.81
CA THR A 439 -25.47 -8.40 -21.01
C THR A 439 -24.40 -7.33 -21.09
N ASN A 440 -24.36 -6.54 -22.16
CA ASN A 440 -23.48 -5.37 -22.26
C ASN A 440 -23.72 -4.28 -21.19
N ARG A 441 -24.81 -4.40 -20.42
CA ARG A 441 -25.21 -3.47 -19.35
C ARG A 441 -25.27 -4.10 -17.97
N MET A 442 -25.16 -5.43 -17.86
CA MET A 442 -25.30 -6.16 -16.61
C MET A 442 -24.11 -7.11 -16.42
N GLY A 443 -23.50 -7.08 -15.26
CA GLY A 443 -22.40 -7.95 -14.91
C GLY A 443 -22.38 -8.33 -13.44
N ILE A 444 -21.77 -9.46 -13.17
CA ILE A 444 -21.47 -9.96 -11.83
C ILE A 444 -19.96 -10.12 -11.72
N THR A 445 -19.39 -9.68 -10.62
CA THR A 445 -18.03 -10.02 -10.21
C THR A 445 -18.07 -10.70 -8.85
N PHE A 446 -17.26 -11.73 -8.72
CA PHE A 446 -17.10 -12.50 -7.50
C PHE A 446 -15.62 -12.61 -7.21
N ARG A 447 -15.24 -12.32 -5.96
CA ARG A 447 -13.88 -12.52 -5.46
C ARG A 447 -13.97 -13.24 -4.12
N LEU A 448 -13.17 -14.29 -3.97
CA LEU A 448 -12.90 -14.95 -2.71
C LEU A 448 -11.38 -14.89 -2.47
N ARG A 449 -10.99 -14.49 -1.27
CA ARG A 449 -9.59 -14.54 -0.85
C ARG A 449 -9.49 -15.17 0.53
N HIS A 450 -8.63 -16.17 0.65
CA HIS A 450 -8.20 -16.72 1.92
C HIS A 450 -6.69 -16.48 2.07
N TYR A 451 -6.31 -15.69 3.04
CA TYR A 451 -4.93 -15.47 3.47
C TYR A 451 -4.74 -16.14 4.82
N ARG A 452 -3.71 -16.97 4.91
CA ARG A 452 -3.26 -17.57 6.16
C ARG A 452 -1.77 -17.27 6.33
N THR A 453 -1.36 -16.88 7.53
CA THR A 453 0.04 -16.80 7.94
C THR A 453 0.20 -17.45 9.30
N ALA A 454 1.10 -18.41 9.39
CA ALA A 454 1.53 -19.01 10.65
C ALA A 454 2.96 -18.57 10.95
N VAL A 455 3.19 -18.03 12.13
CA VAL A 455 4.49 -17.57 12.63
C VAL A 455 4.84 -18.35 13.88
N VAL A 456 6.01 -18.98 13.86
CA VAL A 456 6.52 -19.78 14.99
C VAL A 456 7.92 -19.31 15.32
N TYR A 457 8.12 -18.85 16.54
CA TYR A 457 9.44 -18.44 17.04
C TYR A 457 10.20 -19.65 17.56
N ASN A 458 11.42 -19.84 17.05
CA ASN A 458 12.30 -20.97 17.38
C ASN A 458 13.29 -20.63 18.51
N SER A 459 13.75 -19.39 18.58
CA SER A 459 14.71 -18.90 19.58
C SER A 459 14.70 -17.39 19.65
N PHE A 460 15.26 -16.86 20.72
CA PHE A 460 15.36 -15.43 20.96
C PHE A 460 16.79 -14.99 21.21
N SER A 461 17.05 -13.71 20.93
CA SER A 461 18.35 -13.06 21.11
C SER A 461 18.13 -11.61 21.52
N THR A 462 19.07 -11.02 22.23
CA THR A 462 19.13 -9.58 22.47
C THR A 462 20.03 -8.89 21.45
N LEU A 463 19.70 -7.66 21.09
CA LEU A 463 20.48 -6.85 20.19
C LEU A 463 21.57 -6.08 20.93
N ASN A 464 22.83 -6.37 20.63
CA ASN A 464 23.99 -5.65 21.15
C ASN A 464 24.09 -4.24 20.53
N GLU A 465 24.85 -3.34 21.15
CA GLU A 465 25.10 -1.98 20.65
C GLU A 465 25.80 -1.97 19.27
N ASN A 466 26.62 -2.95 19.00
CA ASN A 466 27.33 -3.10 17.72
C ASN A 466 26.48 -3.74 16.61
N GLY A 467 25.18 -3.92 16.83
CA GLY A 467 24.24 -4.48 15.84
C GLY A 467 24.26 -6.00 15.70
N SER A 468 25.06 -6.71 16.49
CA SER A 468 25.08 -8.17 16.52
C SER A 468 24.01 -8.72 17.47
N LEU A 469 23.60 -9.98 17.26
CA LEU A 469 22.65 -10.69 18.13
C LEU A 469 23.40 -11.60 19.11
N GLN A 470 22.96 -11.59 20.36
CA GLN A 470 23.40 -12.51 21.40
C GLN A 470 22.25 -13.40 21.83
N ALA A 471 22.40 -14.72 21.66
CA ALA A 471 21.38 -15.69 22.05
C ALA A 471 21.07 -15.62 23.58
N ILE A 472 19.81 -15.73 23.93
CA ILE A 472 19.33 -15.71 25.30
C ILE A 472 18.48 -16.95 25.62
N GLN A 473 18.47 -17.34 26.91
CA GLN A 473 17.59 -18.40 27.43
C GLN A 473 16.24 -17.76 27.82
N PHE A 474 15.40 -17.58 26.79
CA PHE A 474 14.07 -17.01 26.95
C PHE A 474 13.06 -17.93 26.29
N SER A 475 12.03 -18.33 27.03
CA SER A 475 11.03 -19.27 26.54
C SER A 475 10.00 -18.63 25.62
N GLY A 476 9.71 -17.33 25.80
CA GLY A 476 8.63 -16.63 25.13
C GLY A 476 7.23 -17.14 25.51
N LEU A 477 7.11 -17.87 26.61
CA LEU A 477 5.85 -18.45 27.08
C LEU A 477 5.19 -17.53 28.12
N ASP A 478 3.87 -17.53 28.14
CA ASP A 478 3.07 -16.92 29.19
C ASP A 478 2.98 -17.83 30.43
N ASN A 479 2.26 -17.38 31.49
CA ASN A 479 2.06 -18.12 32.71
C ASN A 479 1.34 -19.47 32.54
N ASN A 480 0.69 -19.70 31.40
CA ASN A 480 -0.03 -20.92 31.06
C ASN A 480 0.81 -21.85 30.16
N GLY A 481 2.07 -21.50 29.87
CA GLY A 481 2.94 -22.24 28.96
C GLY A 481 2.61 -22.04 27.47
N VAL A 482 1.86 -21.01 27.13
CA VAL A 482 1.47 -20.67 25.77
C VAL A 482 2.42 -19.61 25.22
N SER A 483 2.85 -19.73 23.95
CA SER A 483 3.73 -18.74 23.35
C SER A 483 3.02 -17.38 23.21
N ALA A 484 3.64 -16.34 23.75
CA ALA A 484 3.21 -14.96 23.56
C ALA A 484 3.53 -14.40 22.16
N TYR A 485 4.40 -15.06 21.42
CA TYR A 485 4.97 -14.60 20.15
C TYR A 485 4.48 -15.36 18.92
N ASN A 486 4.03 -16.60 19.10
CA ASN A 486 3.48 -17.38 18.00
C ASN A 486 2.09 -16.87 17.62
N THR A 487 1.78 -16.93 16.32
CA THR A 487 0.44 -16.59 15.82
C THR A 487 0.09 -17.38 14.57
N ASN A 488 -1.21 -17.64 14.37
CA ASN A 488 -1.79 -18.19 13.16
C ASN A 488 -2.95 -17.27 12.74
N TYR A 489 -2.63 -16.27 11.95
CA TYR A 489 -3.58 -15.27 11.48
C TYR A 489 -4.26 -15.72 10.18
N ASN A 490 -5.58 -15.59 10.13
CA ASN A 490 -6.38 -15.87 8.96
C ASN A 490 -7.25 -14.66 8.59
N ALA A 491 -7.35 -14.39 7.29
CA ALA A 491 -8.28 -13.44 6.72
C ALA A 491 -9.00 -14.10 5.54
N PHE A 492 -10.27 -14.42 5.72
CA PHE A 492 -11.14 -14.95 4.66
C PHE A 492 -12.14 -13.87 4.26
N THR A 493 -12.20 -13.54 2.97
CA THR A 493 -13.09 -12.50 2.46
C THR A 493 -13.78 -12.94 1.20
N ILE A 494 -15.07 -12.56 1.08
CA ILE A 494 -15.86 -12.67 -0.15
C ILE A 494 -16.36 -11.28 -0.51
N ASP A 495 -16.21 -10.92 -1.77
CA ASP A 495 -16.79 -9.74 -2.38
C ASP A 495 -17.65 -10.19 -3.57
N PHE A 496 -18.94 -9.92 -3.53
CA PHE A 496 -19.87 -10.16 -4.62
C PHE A 496 -20.48 -8.84 -5.05
N VAL A 497 -20.35 -8.51 -6.33
CA VAL A 497 -20.85 -7.26 -6.90
C VAL A 497 -21.72 -7.57 -8.10
N TYR A 498 -23.00 -7.14 -8.05
CA TYR A 498 -23.86 -7.04 -9.20
C TYR A 498 -23.92 -5.59 -9.66
N ARG A 499 -23.64 -5.34 -10.93
CA ARG A 499 -23.69 -4.02 -11.57
C ARG A 499 -24.68 -4.02 -12.71
N TRP A 500 -25.58 -3.02 -12.74
CA TRP A 500 -26.53 -2.81 -13.82
C TRP A 500 -26.53 -1.35 -14.28
N VAL A 501 -26.09 -1.10 -15.52
CA VAL A 501 -26.18 0.20 -16.18
C VAL A 501 -27.53 0.30 -16.89
N PHE A 502 -28.54 0.88 -16.22
CA PHE A 502 -29.91 0.93 -16.74
C PHE A 502 -30.13 2.08 -17.73
N LEU A 503 -29.36 3.18 -17.60
CA LEU A 503 -29.31 4.29 -18.55
C LEU A 503 -27.85 4.74 -18.74
N PRO A 504 -27.49 5.48 -19.83
CA PRO A 504 -26.17 6.06 -19.97
C PRO A 504 -25.81 6.94 -18.75
N GLY A 505 -24.69 6.64 -18.09
CA GLY A 505 -24.26 7.32 -16.88
C GLY A 505 -25.02 6.96 -15.61
N SER A 506 -26.07 6.12 -15.68
CA SER A 506 -26.88 5.71 -14.52
C SER A 506 -26.73 4.23 -14.25
N GLU A 507 -26.42 3.87 -13.03
CA GLU A 507 -26.15 2.49 -12.67
C GLU A 507 -26.62 2.13 -11.26
N LEU A 508 -26.92 0.87 -11.09
CA LEU A 508 -27.21 0.21 -9.83
C LEU A 508 -26.07 -0.75 -9.49
N ASN A 509 -25.50 -0.61 -8.32
CA ASN A 509 -24.56 -1.55 -7.75
C ASN A 509 -25.15 -2.16 -6.48
N ILE A 510 -25.19 -3.50 -6.43
CA ILE A 510 -25.52 -4.27 -5.23
C ILE A 510 -24.27 -5.02 -4.82
N VAL A 511 -23.81 -4.78 -3.61
CA VAL A 511 -22.59 -5.37 -3.07
C VAL A 511 -22.92 -6.17 -1.82
N TRP A 512 -22.50 -7.43 -1.80
CA TRP A 512 -22.43 -8.24 -0.60
C TRP A 512 -20.97 -8.56 -0.29
N LYS A 513 -20.58 -8.29 0.96
CA LYS A 513 -19.25 -8.61 1.47
C LYS A 513 -19.39 -9.48 2.70
N ASN A 514 -18.56 -10.51 2.76
CA ASN A 514 -18.40 -11.37 3.93
C ASN A 514 -16.93 -11.41 4.33
N ALA A 515 -16.64 -11.30 5.62
CA ALA A 515 -15.28 -11.41 6.14
C ALA A 515 -15.26 -12.21 7.44
N ILE A 516 -14.26 -13.06 7.56
CA ILE A 516 -13.92 -13.77 8.79
C ILE A 516 -12.44 -13.53 9.05
N PHE A 517 -12.13 -12.98 10.23
CA PHE A 517 -10.77 -12.80 10.70
C PHE A 517 -10.57 -13.65 11.96
N ASN A 518 -9.45 -14.33 12.04
CA ASN A 518 -9.08 -15.11 13.20
C ASN A 518 -7.58 -14.98 13.46
N ASP A 519 -7.21 -14.78 14.71
CA ASP A 519 -5.85 -14.81 15.20
C ASP A 519 -5.79 -15.79 16.37
N ASP A 520 -5.16 -16.96 16.14
CA ASP A 520 -5.04 -18.03 17.11
C ASP A 520 -3.56 -18.28 17.43
N LYS A 521 -3.18 -18.10 18.69
CA LYS A 521 -1.80 -18.30 19.14
C LYS A 521 -1.39 -19.77 19.20
N ASN A 522 -2.35 -20.68 19.32
CA ASN A 522 -2.10 -22.08 19.67
C ASN A 522 -2.30 -23.07 18.52
N TYR A 523 -2.79 -22.58 17.38
CA TYR A 523 -3.22 -23.49 16.34
C TYR A 523 -2.23 -23.58 15.19
N PHE A 524 -1.52 -24.73 15.10
CA PHE A 524 -0.58 -25.07 14.03
C PHE A 524 -1.00 -26.30 13.23
N GLY A 525 -2.28 -26.64 13.24
CA GLY A 525 -2.82 -27.78 12.51
C GLY A 525 -2.64 -27.70 10.99
N ASN A 526 -3.00 -28.76 10.31
CA ASN A 526 -2.98 -28.77 8.85
C ASN A 526 -3.97 -27.76 8.25
N PHE A 527 -3.84 -27.47 6.95
CA PHE A 527 -4.65 -26.49 6.26
C PHE A 527 -6.17 -26.75 6.39
N GLY A 528 -6.60 -28.03 6.30
CA GLY A 528 -8.02 -28.37 6.38
C GLY A 528 -8.62 -28.12 7.76
N SER A 529 -7.94 -28.49 8.84
CA SER A 529 -8.41 -28.22 10.19
C SER A 529 -8.36 -26.71 10.53
N ASN A 530 -7.36 -25.99 10.03
CA ASN A 530 -7.33 -24.52 10.16
C ASN A 530 -8.53 -23.85 9.46
N LEU A 531 -8.91 -24.33 8.27
CA LEU A 531 -10.07 -23.79 7.56
C LEU A 531 -11.37 -24.09 8.32
N LYS A 532 -11.50 -25.26 8.94
CA LYS A 532 -12.65 -25.60 9.77
C LYS A 532 -12.76 -24.64 10.96
N THR A 533 -11.68 -24.45 11.73
CA THR A 533 -11.66 -23.52 12.89
C THR A 533 -11.95 -22.09 12.46
N LEU A 534 -11.51 -21.67 11.27
CA LEU A 534 -11.83 -20.34 10.73
C LEU A 534 -13.34 -20.17 10.57
N PHE A 535 -14.07 -21.16 10.02
CA PHE A 535 -15.50 -21.08 9.80
C PHE A 535 -16.35 -21.26 11.08
N ASP A 536 -15.76 -21.66 12.20
CA ASP A 536 -16.41 -21.63 13.50
C ASP A 536 -16.52 -20.20 14.08
N ASN A 537 -15.81 -19.22 13.51
CA ASN A 537 -15.89 -17.82 13.92
C ASN A 537 -17.08 -17.10 13.26
N VAL A 538 -17.57 -16.07 13.94
CA VAL A 538 -18.72 -15.29 13.49
C VAL A 538 -18.34 -14.44 12.27
N PRO A 539 -19.00 -14.63 11.11
CA PRO A 539 -18.72 -13.84 9.92
C PRO A 539 -19.32 -12.43 10.01
N MET A 540 -18.54 -11.44 9.58
CA MET A 540 -19.04 -10.09 9.35
C MET A 540 -19.68 -10.02 7.97
N ASN A 541 -20.96 -9.65 7.89
CA ASN A 541 -21.67 -9.45 6.64
C ASN A 541 -22.00 -7.98 6.45
N SER A 542 -21.75 -7.47 5.25
CA SER A 542 -22.11 -6.11 4.84
C SER A 542 -22.86 -6.16 3.51
N PHE A 543 -24.01 -5.49 3.46
CA PHE A 543 -24.77 -5.30 2.26
C PHE A 543 -24.82 -3.81 1.94
N SER A 544 -24.47 -3.43 0.72
CA SER A 544 -24.62 -2.06 0.26
C SER A 544 -25.38 -2.00 -1.07
N PHE A 545 -26.16 -0.95 -1.21
CA PHE A 545 -26.98 -0.68 -2.36
C PHE A 545 -26.67 0.75 -2.81
N LYS A 546 -26.08 0.90 -4.00
CA LYS A 546 -25.72 2.20 -4.55
C LYS A 546 -26.44 2.42 -5.87
N LEU A 547 -27.30 3.44 -5.89
CA LEU A 547 -27.97 3.90 -7.10
C LEU A 547 -27.33 5.22 -7.54
N ILE A 548 -26.74 5.23 -8.72
CA ILE A 548 -26.28 6.45 -9.38
C ILE A 548 -27.26 6.78 -10.47
N TYR A 549 -27.80 8.00 -10.46
CA TYR A 549 -28.69 8.51 -11.49
C TYR A 549 -28.08 9.75 -12.13
N TRP A 550 -27.77 9.65 -13.41
CA TRP A 550 -27.20 10.77 -14.18
C TRP A 550 -28.30 11.67 -14.70
N LEU A 551 -28.29 12.93 -14.26
CA LEU A 551 -29.16 13.99 -14.75
C LEU A 551 -28.39 14.89 -15.72
N ASP A 552 -28.74 14.86 -17.00
CA ASP A 552 -28.22 15.81 -17.97
C ASP A 552 -29.02 17.12 -17.89
N TYR A 553 -28.42 18.13 -17.29
CA TYR A 553 -29.03 19.47 -17.14
C TYR A 553 -29.44 20.07 -18.51
N GLN A 554 -28.71 19.79 -19.58
CA GLN A 554 -29.05 20.28 -20.92
C GLN A 554 -30.34 19.62 -21.46
N SER A 555 -30.58 18.37 -21.17
CA SER A 555 -31.81 17.68 -21.56
C SER A 555 -33.04 18.23 -20.80
N ILE A 556 -32.87 18.57 -19.53
CA ILE A 556 -33.91 19.19 -18.70
C ILE A 556 -34.27 20.60 -19.24
N LYS A 557 -33.26 21.37 -19.64
CA LYS A 557 -33.45 22.72 -20.18
C LYS A 557 -34.14 22.71 -21.55
N ARG A 558 -33.93 21.68 -22.36
CA ARG A 558 -34.63 21.51 -23.66
C ARG A 558 -36.09 21.13 -23.50
N GLN A 559 -36.45 20.37 -22.48
CA GLN A 559 -37.86 20.03 -22.21
C GLN A 559 -38.70 21.22 -21.69
N LYS A 560 -38.08 22.18 -21.02
CA LYS A 560 -38.78 23.44 -20.60
C LYS A 560 -38.97 24.45 -21.75
N LYS A 561 -38.38 24.22 -22.93
CA LYS A 561 -38.54 25.08 -24.13
C LYS A 561 -39.50 24.48 -25.18
N LYS A 562 -40.10 23.31 -24.94
CA LYS A 562 -41.24 22.76 -25.68
C LYS A 562 -42.51 22.89 -24.85
#